data_537f22975011b3ded97b179bd4b7cbba
#
_entry.id   537f22975011b3ded97b179bd4b7cbba
#
_cell.length_a   1.000
_cell.length_b   1.000
_cell.length_c   1.000
_cell.angle_alpha   90.00
_cell.angle_beta   90.00
_cell.angle_gamma   90.00
#
_symmetry.space_group_name_H-M   'P 1'
#
loop_
_entity.id
_entity.type
_entity.pdbx_description
1 polymer ?
#
loop_
_entity_poly.entity_id
_entity_poly.type
_entity_poly.pdbx_seq_one_letter_code
_entity_poly.pdbx_strand_id
1 'polypeptide(L)'
;LKGKVEFQGRLTARNQGGKIACTDGVLSVEGADEATIYVSIATNFNNYLDITGNQTERAKSYLSEALVHPFAEAKKNHVEFYRQYLTRVSLDLGEDQYKNVTTDKRVENFKDTHDAHLVATYFQFGRYLLICSSQPGGQPANLQGIWNDKLFPSWDSKYTCNINLEMNYWPSEVTNLSDLNEPLSVSYTHLRAHETVLDL
;
A
#
# COMPACT_ATOMS: atom_id res chain seq x y z
N LEU A 1 27.24 2.56 4.46
CA LEU A 1 26.91 1.16 4.79
C LEU A 1 26.26 0.52 3.58
N LYS A 2 26.75 -0.61 3.12
CA LYS A 2 26.13 -1.39 2.07
C LYS A 2 24.94 -2.14 2.70
N GLY A 3 23.72 -1.86 2.25
CA GLY A 3 22.53 -2.60 2.67
C GLY A 3 22.63 -4.09 2.34
N LYS A 4 21.92 -4.92 3.09
CA LYS A 4 21.85 -6.37 2.86
C LYS A 4 20.59 -6.77 2.09
N VAL A 5 19.55 -5.95 2.17
CA VAL A 5 18.32 -6.17 1.40
C VAL A 5 18.53 -5.69 -0.02
N GLU A 6 18.28 -6.58 -0.97
CA GLU A 6 18.35 -6.31 -2.40
C GLU A 6 16.94 -6.30 -2.98
N PHE A 7 16.73 -5.57 -4.06
CA PHE A 7 15.45 -5.53 -4.76
C PHE A 7 15.61 -5.64 -6.26
N GLN A 8 14.56 -6.08 -6.92
CA GLN A 8 14.44 -6.13 -8.36
C GLN A 8 13.09 -5.49 -8.76
N GLY A 9 13.14 -4.50 -9.63
CA GLY A 9 11.98 -3.98 -10.36
C GLY A 9 11.94 -4.54 -11.77
N ARG A 10 10.76 -4.87 -12.27
CA ARG A 10 10.49 -5.25 -13.67
C ARG A 10 9.30 -4.49 -14.19
N LEU A 11 9.40 -4.06 -15.43
CA LEU A 11 8.38 -3.28 -16.10
C LEU A 11 8.12 -3.86 -17.50
N THR A 12 6.85 -3.91 -17.89
CA THR A 12 6.44 -4.20 -19.26
C THR A 12 5.15 -3.47 -19.59
N ALA A 13 4.77 -3.40 -20.85
CA ALA A 13 3.51 -2.82 -21.28
C ALA A 13 2.81 -3.68 -22.32
N ARG A 14 1.48 -3.52 -22.41
CA ARG A 14 0.63 -3.97 -23.53
C ARG A 14 -0.08 -2.76 -24.09
N ASN A 15 -0.28 -2.72 -25.39
CA ASN A 15 -0.94 -1.62 -26.08
C ASN A 15 -2.02 -2.12 -27.04
N GLN A 16 -2.96 -1.24 -27.35
CA GLN A 16 -3.87 -1.35 -28.48
C GLN A 16 -3.52 -0.22 -29.44
N GLY A 17 -3.22 -0.57 -30.70
CA GLY A 17 -2.66 0.39 -31.64
C GLY A 17 -1.23 0.82 -31.29
N GLY A 18 -0.61 1.59 -32.17
CA GLY A 18 0.72 2.15 -31.94
C GLY A 18 1.86 1.13 -31.80
N LYS A 19 2.93 1.55 -31.13
CA LYS A 19 4.17 0.76 -30.95
C LYS A 19 4.70 0.87 -29.54
N ILE A 20 5.26 -0.25 -29.06
CA ILE A 20 6.06 -0.29 -27.82
C ILE A 20 7.53 -0.49 -28.22
N ALA A 21 8.42 0.26 -27.61
CA ALA A 21 9.86 0.07 -27.73
C ALA A 21 10.52 0.15 -26.35
N CYS A 22 11.64 -0.54 -26.19
CA CYS A 22 12.50 -0.43 -25.02
C CYS A 22 13.92 -0.19 -25.50
N THR A 23 14.43 1.02 -25.27
CA THR A 23 15.76 1.44 -25.69
C THR A 23 16.43 2.15 -24.51
N ASP A 24 17.66 1.75 -24.23
CA ASP A 24 18.48 2.33 -23.13
C ASP A 24 17.77 2.41 -21.77
N GLY A 25 16.98 1.37 -21.45
CA GLY A 25 16.23 1.30 -20.20
C GLY A 25 14.97 2.16 -20.14
N VAL A 26 14.59 2.80 -21.24
CA VAL A 26 13.36 3.58 -21.38
C VAL A 26 12.32 2.77 -22.13
N LEU A 27 11.16 2.56 -21.51
CA LEU A 27 9.98 1.99 -22.15
C LEU A 27 9.16 3.13 -22.77
N SER A 28 9.00 3.13 -24.09
CA SER A 28 8.18 4.10 -24.81
C SER A 28 6.95 3.44 -25.44
N VAL A 29 5.84 4.16 -25.42
CA VAL A 29 4.59 3.78 -26.07
C VAL A 29 4.16 4.96 -26.94
N GLU A 30 4.05 4.75 -28.25
CA GLU A 30 3.76 5.81 -29.21
C GLU A 30 2.52 5.49 -30.06
N GLY A 31 1.61 6.44 -30.19
CA GLY A 31 0.43 6.36 -31.03
C GLY A 31 -0.55 5.26 -30.64
N ALA A 32 -0.54 4.80 -29.42
CA ALA A 32 -1.48 3.80 -28.91
C ALA A 32 -2.80 4.45 -28.50
N ASP A 33 -3.92 3.76 -28.76
CA ASP A 33 -5.26 4.14 -28.26
C ASP A 33 -5.38 3.82 -26.76
N GLU A 34 -4.78 2.69 -26.34
CA GLU A 34 -4.71 2.27 -24.95
C GLU A 34 -3.34 1.66 -24.64
N ALA A 35 -2.86 1.84 -23.41
CA ALA A 35 -1.69 1.16 -22.90
C ALA A 35 -1.89 0.73 -21.45
N THR A 36 -1.55 -0.51 -21.15
CA THR A 36 -1.50 -1.04 -19.79
C THR A 36 -0.05 -1.31 -19.42
N ILE A 37 0.44 -0.65 -18.37
CA ILE A 37 1.80 -0.83 -17.86
C ILE A 37 1.72 -1.75 -16.64
N TYR A 38 2.56 -2.79 -16.66
CA TYR A 38 2.70 -3.75 -15.56
C TYR A 38 4.04 -3.49 -14.87
N VAL A 39 3.99 -3.34 -13.55
CA VAL A 39 5.16 -3.15 -12.70
C VAL A 39 5.19 -4.23 -11.64
N SER A 40 6.31 -4.90 -11.50
CA SER A 40 6.55 -5.87 -10.44
C SER A 40 7.81 -5.48 -9.68
N ILE A 41 7.74 -5.52 -8.36
CA ILE A 41 8.88 -5.24 -7.48
C ILE A 41 8.93 -6.33 -6.41
N ALA A 42 10.12 -6.86 -6.18
CA ALA A 42 10.35 -7.84 -5.12
C ALA A 42 11.70 -7.61 -4.44
N THR A 43 11.81 -8.10 -3.22
CA THR A 43 13.06 -8.08 -2.46
C THR A 43 13.53 -9.51 -2.14
N ASN A 44 14.76 -9.64 -1.66
CA ASN A 44 15.29 -10.89 -1.11
C ASN A 44 14.85 -11.15 0.35
N PHE A 45 14.01 -10.28 0.92
CA PHE A 45 13.51 -10.42 2.28
C PHE A 45 12.48 -11.55 2.39
N ASN A 46 12.70 -12.52 3.29
CA ASN A 46 11.74 -13.53 3.70
C ASN A 46 11.09 -13.14 5.04
N ASN A 47 11.93 -12.88 6.03
CA ASN A 47 11.57 -12.38 7.35
C ASN A 47 12.81 -11.71 8.00
N TYR A 48 12.68 -11.22 9.21
CA TYR A 48 13.74 -10.49 9.91
C TYR A 48 15.00 -11.33 10.23
N LEU A 49 14.92 -12.65 10.19
CA LEU A 49 16.05 -13.59 10.36
C LEU A 49 16.59 -14.11 9.01
N ASP A 50 15.84 -13.97 7.93
CA ASP A 50 16.14 -14.59 6.65
C ASP A 50 15.95 -13.61 5.48
N ILE A 51 17.04 -13.29 4.82
CA ILE A 51 17.11 -12.45 3.61
C ILE A 51 17.71 -13.21 2.43
N THR A 52 17.55 -14.53 2.39
CA THR A 52 18.11 -15.39 1.33
C THR A 52 17.18 -15.56 0.12
N GLY A 53 16.07 -14.85 0.09
CA GLY A 53 15.13 -14.89 -1.04
C GLY A 53 15.77 -14.43 -2.35
N ASN A 54 15.20 -14.87 -3.47
CA ASN A 54 15.63 -14.46 -4.80
C ASN A 54 14.69 -13.41 -5.37
N GLN A 55 15.08 -12.14 -5.25
CA GLN A 55 14.30 -11.00 -5.71
C GLN A 55 14.05 -11.02 -7.22
N THR A 56 15.01 -11.55 -7.99
CA THR A 56 14.92 -11.59 -9.45
C THR A 56 13.85 -12.58 -9.92
N GLU A 57 13.87 -13.79 -9.36
CA GLU A 57 12.86 -14.81 -9.72
C GLU A 57 11.48 -14.44 -9.17
N ARG A 58 11.39 -13.86 -7.99
CA ARG A 58 10.13 -13.35 -7.43
C ARG A 58 9.50 -12.28 -8.33
N ALA A 59 10.27 -11.24 -8.69
CA ALA A 59 9.77 -10.17 -9.54
C ALA A 59 9.35 -10.70 -10.93
N LYS A 60 10.06 -11.69 -11.47
CA LYS A 60 9.71 -12.36 -12.71
C LYS A 60 8.41 -13.15 -12.60
N SER A 61 8.25 -13.94 -11.54
CA SER A 61 7.04 -14.71 -11.28
C SER A 61 5.81 -13.81 -11.17
N TYR A 62 5.88 -12.80 -10.30
CA TYR A 62 4.77 -11.85 -10.10
C TYR A 62 4.38 -11.13 -11.40
N LEU A 63 5.36 -10.73 -12.22
CA LEU A 63 5.06 -10.12 -13.50
C LEU A 63 4.39 -11.10 -14.45
N SER A 64 4.87 -12.34 -14.50
CA SER A 64 4.31 -13.38 -15.36
C SER A 64 2.87 -13.72 -14.97
N GLU A 65 2.58 -13.82 -13.67
CA GLU A 65 1.23 -14.04 -13.14
C GLU A 65 0.30 -12.86 -13.47
N ALA A 66 0.75 -11.61 -13.26
CA ALA A 66 -0.04 -10.44 -13.59
C ALA A 66 -0.39 -10.35 -15.09
N LEU A 67 0.49 -10.81 -15.96
CA LEU A 67 0.28 -10.80 -17.40
C LEU A 67 -0.75 -11.83 -17.91
N VAL A 68 -1.12 -12.82 -17.10
CA VAL A 68 -2.18 -13.77 -17.47
C VAL A 68 -3.56 -13.12 -17.42
N HIS A 69 -3.75 -12.12 -16.56
CA HIS A 69 -5.03 -11.48 -16.34
C HIS A 69 -5.21 -10.22 -17.22
N PRO A 70 -6.33 -10.09 -17.94
CA PRO A 70 -6.70 -8.85 -18.58
C PRO A 70 -6.88 -7.71 -17.55
N PHE A 71 -6.54 -6.48 -17.94
CA PHE A 71 -6.67 -5.31 -17.06
C PHE A 71 -8.07 -5.16 -16.46
N ALA A 72 -9.12 -5.38 -17.27
CA ALA A 72 -10.51 -5.28 -16.80
C ALA A 72 -10.83 -6.29 -15.68
N GLU A 73 -10.31 -7.51 -15.78
CA GLU A 73 -10.46 -8.55 -14.74
C GLU A 73 -9.66 -8.18 -13.49
N ALA A 74 -8.41 -7.79 -13.64
CA ALA A 74 -7.56 -7.35 -12.54
C ALA A 74 -8.19 -6.16 -11.79
N LYS A 75 -8.70 -5.17 -12.52
CA LYS A 75 -9.44 -4.03 -11.96
C LYS A 75 -10.68 -4.46 -11.20
N LYS A 76 -11.48 -5.38 -11.75
CA LYS A 76 -12.68 -5.91 -11.10
C LYS A 76 -12.31 -6.59 -9.78
N ASN A 77 -11.34 -7.50 -9.80
CA ASN A 77 -10.90 -8.24 -8.62
C ASN A 77 -10.36 -7.28 -7.54
N HIS A 78 -9.57 -6.28 -7.92
CA HIS A 78 -9.07 -5.25 -7.02
C HIS A 78 -10.20 -4.46 -6.36
N VAL A 79 -11.19 -4.03 -7.13
CA VAL A 79 -12.35 -3.29 -6.62
C VAL A 79 -13.20 -4.16 -5.68
N GLU A 80 -13.43 -5.42 -6.02
CA GLU A 80 -14.18 -6.37 -5.19
C GLU A 80 -13.44 -6.63 -3.87
N PHE A 81 -12.13 -6.85 -3.93
CA PHE A 81 -11.31 -7.03 -2.75
C PHE A 81 -11.34 -5.79 -1.83
N TYR A 82 -11.15 -4.60 -2.37
CA TYR A 82 -11.17 -3.37 -1.57
C TYR A 82 -12.54 -3.10 -0.96
N ARG A 83 -13.62 -3.36 -1.69
CA ARG A 83 -15.00 -3.17 -1.22
C ARG A 83 -15.35 -4.02 0.00
N GLN A 84 -14.73 -5.19 0.18
CA GLN A 84 -14.94 -6.02 1.38
C GLN A 84 -14.65 -5.27 2.67
N TYR A 85 -13.71 -4.34 2.63
CA TYR A 85 -13.33 -3.49 3.76
C TYR A 85 -14.08 -2.15 3.75
N LEU A 86 -14.10 -1.48 2.61
CA LEU A 86 -14.63 -0.12 2.49
C LEU A 86 -16.10 -0.06 2.91
N THR A 87 -16.91 -1.00 2.43
CA THR A 87 -18.36 -0.99 2.63
C THR A 87 -18.81 -1.40 4.02
N ARG A 88 -17.90 -1.84 4.90
CA ARG A 88 -18.23 -2.21 6.28
C ARG A 88 -18.68 -1.03 7.14
N VAL A 89 -18.27 0.18 6.79
CA VAL A 89 -18.60 1.42 7.51
C VAL A 89 -18.78 2.55 6.52
N SER A 90 -19.84 3.31 6.71
CA SER A 90 -20.08 4.57 6.01
C SER A 90 -20.26 5.70 7.02
N LEU A 91 -19.78 6.88 6.69
CA LEU A 91 -20.00 8.10 7.43
C LEU A 91 -20.65 9.12 6.50
N ASP A 92 -21.90 9.47 6.80
CA ASP A 92 -22.66 10.49 6.09
C ASP A 92 -22.81 11.70 7.00
N LEU A 93 -22.30 12.83 6.58
CA LEU A 93 -22.35 14.12 7.28
C LEU A 93 -23.16 15.18 6.50
N GLY A 94 -24.00 14.72 5.57
CA GLY A 94 -24.84 15.57 4.74
C GLY A 94 -24.34 15.74 3.31
N GLU A 95 -24.97 16.63 2.57
CA GLU A 95 -24.71 16.83 1.15
C GLU A 95 -23.32 17.35 0.84
N ASP A 96 -22.73 16.89 -0.26
CA ASP A 96 -21.47 17.41 -0.79
C ASP A 96 -21.68 18.74 -1.54
N GLN A 97 -21.58 19.84 -0.80
CA GLN A 97 -21.71 21.19 -1.35
C GLN A 97 -20.53 21.60 -2.24
N TYR A 98 -19.39 20.89 -2.10
CA TYR A 98 -18.13 21.21 -2.77
C TYR A 98 -17.69 20.15 -3.79
N LYS A 99 -18.61 19.35 -4.32
CA LYS A 99 -18.34 18.23 -5.26
C LYS A 99 -17.51 18.59 -6.50
N ASN A 100 -17.56 19.86 -6.92
CA ASN A 100 -16.81 20.38 -8.08
C ASN A 100 -15.50 21.06 -7.71
N VAL A 101 -15.13 21.08 -6.42
CA VAL A 101 -13.89 21.68 -5.91
C VAL A 101 -12.89 20.56 -5.68
N THR A 102 -11.65 20.76 -6.13
CA THR A 102 -10.58 19.78 -5.96
C THR A 102 -10.19 19.63 -4.48
N THR A 103 -9.74 18.45 -4.07
CA THR A 103 -9.46 18.15 -2.65
C THR A 103 -8.43 19.09 -2.03
N ASP A 104 -7.40 19.47 -2.76
CA ASP A 104 -6.40 20.45 -2.31
C ASP A 104 -7.04 21.80 -1.95
N LYS A 105 -7.94 22.30 -2.79
CA LYS A 105 -8.68 23.54 -2.53
C LYS A 105 -9.67 23.41 -1.39
N ARG A 106 -10.30 22.24 -1.25
CA ARG A 106 -11.18 21.96 -0.10
C ARG A 106 -10.41 22.00 1.22
N VAL A 107 -9.19 21.41 1.23
CA VAL A 107 -8.30 21.44 2.40
C VAL A 107 -7.85 22.86 2.71
N GLU A 108 -7.37 23.63 1.72
CA GLU A 108 -6.95 25.03 1.89
C GLU A 108 -8.05 25.90 2.52
N ASN A 109 -9.30 25.73 2.07
CA ASN A 109 -10.43 26.55 2.49
C ASN A 109 -11.22 25.96 3.67
N PHE A 110 -10.80 24.84 4.24
CA PHE A 110 -11.57 24.14 5.28
C PHE A 110 -11.95 25.01 6.47
N LYS A 111 -11.06 25.90 6.88
CA LYS A 111 -11.27 26.82 8.01
C LYS A 111 -12.53 27.68 7.84
N ASP A 112 -12.84 28.07 6.60
CA ASP A 112 -13.93 28.98 6.29
C ASP A 112 -15.19 28.22 5.85
N THR A 113 -15.02 27.06 5.24
CA THR A 113 -16.14 26.27 4.67
C THR A 113 -16.72 25.27 5.65
N HIS A 114 -15.95 24.80 6.62
CA HIS A 114 -16.33 23.69 7.52
C HIS A 114 -16.91 22.48 6.76
N ASP A 115 -16.28 22.12 5.65
CA ASP A 115 -16.73 21.11 4.69
C ASP A 115 -16.91 19.73 5.35
N ALA A 116 -18.14 19.40 5.71
CA ALA A 116 -18.47 18.16 6.40
C ALA A 116 -18.20 16.91 5.52
N HIS A 117 -18.40 17.03 4.21
CA HIS A 117 -18.13 15.92 3.30
C HIS A 117 -16.61 15.65 3.17
N LEU A 118 -15.75 16.67 3.25
CA LEU A 118 -14.31 16.49 3.34
C LEU A 118 -13.92 15.73 4.61
N VAL A 119 -14.58 15.97 5.74
CA VAL A 119 -14.37 15.19 6.98
C VAL A 119 -14.73 13.73 6.78
N ALA A 120 -15.88 13.42 6.16
CA ALA A 120 -16.27 12.05 5.83
C ALA A 120 -15.27 11.38 4.86
N THR A 121 -14.76 12.12 3.89
CA THR A 121 -13.72 11.67 2.96
C THR A 121 -12.41 11.37 3.70
N TYR A 122 -12.00 12.23 4.61
CA TYR A 122 -10.79 12.07 5.42
C TYR A 122 -10.88 10.86 6.36
N PHE A 123 -12.04 10.62 6.95
CA PHE A 123 -12.33 9.39 7.71
C PHE A 123 -12.11 8.14 6.86
N GLN A 124 -12.70 8.08 5.67
CA GLN A 124 -12.52 6.94 4.75
C GLN A 124 -11.08 6.83 4.23
N PHE A 125 -10.39 7.96 4.08
CA PHE A 125 -8.96 7.96 3.69
C PHE A 125 -8.07 7.34 4.78
N GLY A 126 -8.33 7.64 6.05
CA GLY A 126 -7.64 6.96 7.17
C GLY A 126 -7.84 5.45 7.15
N ARG A 127 -9.07 4.98 6.90
CA ARG A 127 -9.35 3.55 6.70
C ARG A 127 -8.61 2.97 5.49
N TYR A 128 -8.59 3.69 4.37
CA TYR A 128 -7.85 3.30 3.17
C TYR A 128 -6.36 3.09 3.45
N LEU A 129 -5.73 3.97 4.20
CA LEU A 129 -4.31 3.84 4.56
C LEU A 129 -4.03 2.54 5.33
N LEU A 130 -4.88 2.18 6.29
CA LEU A 130 -4.72 0.92 7.03
C LEU A 130 -5.02 -0.31 6.16
N ILE A 131 -6.08 -0.27 5.36
CA ILE A 131 -6.44 -1.35 4.42
C ILE A 131 -5.27 -1.65 3.46
N CYS A 132 -4.60 -0.63 2.95
CA CYS A 132 -3.49 -0.81 2.01
C CYS A 132 -2.18 -1.27 2.67
N SER A 133 -1.97 -0.95 3.94
CA SER A 133 -0.67 -1.13 4.60
C SER A 133 -0.59 -2.32 5.57
N SER A 134 -1.72 -2.95 5.91
CA SER A 134 -1.75 -4.01 6.92
C SER A 134 -2.72 -5.14 6.55
N GLN A 135 -2.39 -5.88 5.50
CA GLN A 135 -3.19 -7.05 5.10
C GLN A 135 -2.75 -8.31 5.84
N PRO A 136 -3.70 -9.20 6.23
CA PRO A 136 -3.40 -10.50 6.84
C PRO A 136 -2.35 -11.28 6.06
N GLY A 137 -1.40 -11.90 6.77
CA GLY A 137 -0.25 -12.59 6.20
C GLY A 137 0.89 -11.68 5.73
N GLY A 138 0.73 -10.36 5.83
CA GLY A 138 1.75 -9.36 5.50
C GLY A 138 2.56 -8.88 6.71
N GLN A 139 3.33 -7.82 6.51
CA GLN A 139 4.00 -7.09 7.58
C GLN A 139 3.09 -6.00 8.15
N PRO A 140 3.25 -5.60 9.42
CA PRO A 140 2.52 -4.45 9.95
C PRO A 140 2.84 -3.15 9.19
N ALA A 141 1.93 -2.17 9.27
CA ALA A 141 2.22 -0.82 8.82
C ALA A 141 3.38 -0.23 9.64
N ASN A 142 4.43 0.22 8.96
CA ASN A 142 5.55 0.90 9.62
C ASN A 142 5.22 2.38 9.90
N LEU A 143 6.21 3.18 10.30
CA LEU A 143 6.02 4.61 10.62
C LEU A 143 5.35 5.42 9.48
N GLN A 144 5.54 5.01 8.23
CA GLN A 144 4.97 5.65 7.04
C GLN A 144 3.92 4.77 6.34
N GLY A 145 3.38 3.75 7.01
CA GLY A 145 2.53 2.74 6.37
C GLY A 145 3.35 1.92 5.37
N ILE A 146 3.09 2.12 4.08
CA ILE A 146 3.88 1.55 2.97
C ILE A 146 4.40 2.65 2.02
N TRP A 147 4.14 3.92 2.33
CA TRP A 147 4.45 5.06 1.46
C TRP A 147 5.78 5.70 1.84
N ASN A 148 6.82 5.36 1.09
CA ASN A 148 8.14 5.94 1.22
C ASN A 148 8.76 6.13 -0.17
N ASP A 149 9.13 7.35 -0.49
CA ASP A 149 9.77 7.73 -1.75
C ASP A 149 11.28 8.08 -1.58
N LYS A 150 11.82 7.87 -0.38
CA LYS A 150 13.18 8.30 -0.04
C LYS A 150 14.08 7.11 0.30
N LEU A 151 15.33 7.17 -0.15
CA LEU A 151 16.37 6.22 0.24
C LEU A 151 16.69 6.33 1.76
N PHE A 152 16.61 7.54 2.30
CA PHE A 152 16.78 7.85 3.72
C PHE A 152 15.51 8.53 4.23
N PRO A 153 14.46 7.77 4.57
CA PRO A 153 13.23 8.33 5.09
C PRO A 153 13.40 8.85 6.52
N SER A 154 12.48 9.70 6.93
CA SER A 154 12.43 10.19 8.32
C SER A 154 12.31 9.01 9.28
N TRP A 155 13.18 8.98 10.30
CA TRP A 155 13.24 7.91 11.30
C TRP A 155 13.43 6.50 10.71
N ASP A 156 14.07 6.40 9.53
CA ASP A 156 14.33 5.17 8.79
C ASP A 156 13.07 4.37 8.40
N SER A 157 11.90 4.99 8.46
CA SER A 157 10.59 4.33 8.24
C SER A 157 10.41 3.05 9.08
N LYS A 158 11.05 2.99 10.25
CA LYS A 158 11.05 1.82 11.12
C LYS A 158 9.75 1.69 11.93
N TYR A 159 9.60 0.59 12.63
CA TYR A 159 8.57 0.41 13.65
C TYR A 159 8.97 1.16 14.92
N THR A 160 8.15 2.09 15.36
CA THR A 160 8.37 2.86 16.58
C THR A 160 7.32 2.43 17.60
N CYS A 161 7.68 1.48 18.46
CA CYS A 161 6.77 0.73 19.32
C CYS A 161 6.49 1.43 20.65
N ASN A 162 6.47 2.73 20.69
CA ASN A 162 6.10 3.42 21.92
C ASN A 162 4.76 4.17 21.77
N ILE A 163 4.49 4.75 20.60
CA ILE A 163 3.21 5.41 20.32
C ILE A 163 2.85 5.36 18.83
N ASN A 164 3.82 5.45 17.93
CA ASN A 164 3.53 5.60 16.51
C ASN A 164 2.91 4.35 15.90
N LEU A 165 3.43 3.17 16.24
CA LEU A 165 2.89 1.91 15.77
C LEU A 165 1.46 1.71 16.29
N GLU A 166 1.22 1.98 17.56
CA GLU A 166 -0.10 1.88 18.19
C GLU A 166 -1.10 2.83 17.52
N MET A 167 -0.70 4.07 17.24
CA MET A 167 -1.57 5.06 16.58
C MET A 167 -2.01 4.62 15.19
N ASN A 168 -1.17 3.92 14.44
CA ASN A 168 -1.54 3.39 13.12
C ASN A 168 -2.73 2.42 13.22
N TYR A 169 -2.87 1.71 14.35
CA TYR A 169 -3.90 0.69 14.56
C TYR A 169 -5.09 1.11 15.43
N TRP A 170 -5.04 2.29 16.05
CA TRP A 170 -6.18 2.77 16.84
C TRP A 170 -7.52 2.77 16.10
N PRO A 171 -7.60 3.08 14.80
CA PRO A 171 -8.87 3.04 14.10
C PRO A 171 -9.37 1.63 13.77
N SER A 172 -8.55 0.58 13.86
CA SER A 172 -8.88 -0.74 13.33
C SER A 172 -10.16 -1.31 13.93
N GLU A 173 -10.29 -1.35 15.23
CA GLU A 173 -11.47 -1.91 15.92
C GLU A 173 -12.70 -1.01 15.74
N VAL A 174 -12.55 0.28 16.02
CA VAL A 174 -13.66 1.25 16.01
C VAL A 174 -14.20 1.55 14.61
N THR A 175 -13.46 1.18 13.56
CA THR A 175 -13.88 1.36 12.17
C THR A 175 -14.13 0.04 11.42
N ASN A 176 -14.34 -1.06 12.16
CA ASN A 176 -14.64 -2.40 11.63
C ASN A 176 -13.58 -2.93 10.65
N LEU A 177 -12.31 -2.83 11.07
CA LEU A 177 -11.13 -3.31 10.35
C LEU A 177 -10.25 -4.20 11.25
N SER A 178 -10.86 -4.93 12.22
CA SER A 178 -10.15 -5.73 13.22
C SER A 178 -9.25 -6.82 12.64
N ASP A 179 -9.64 -7.41 11.51
CA ASP A 179 -8.83 -8.39 10.78
C ASP A 179 -7.49 -7.82 10.30
N LEU A 180 -7.37 -6.50 10.14
CA LEU A 180 -6.11 -5.83 9.79
C LEU A 180 -5.13 -5.68 10.97
N ASN A 181 -5.53 -6.08 12.18
CA ASN A 181 -4.63 -6.19 13.34
C ASN A 181 -3.76 -7.45 13.31
N GLU A 182 -4.10 -8.43 12.46
CA GLU A 182 -3.38 -9.71 12.41
C GLU A 182 -1.88 -9.52 12.18
N PRO A 183 -1.39 -8.73 11.20
CA PRO A 183 0.05 -8.54 10.99
C PRO A 183 0.76 -7.97 12.22
N LEU A 184 0.13 -7.02 12.93
CA LEU A 184 0.68 -6.46 14.15
C LEU A 184 0.77 -7.51 15.26
N SER A 185 -0.30 -8.25 15.47
CA SER A 185 -0.38 -9.30 16.50
C SER A 185 0.64 -10.41 16.29
N VAL A 186 0.79 -10.85 15.04
CA VAL A 186 1.78 -11.86 14.64
C VAL A 186 3.20 -11.35 14.86
N SER A 187 3.50 -10.12 14.41
CA SER A 187 4.81 -9.50 14.61
C SER A 187 5.16 -9.37 16.09
N TYR A 188 4.23 -8.89 16.91
CA TYR A 188 4.43 -8.74 18.35
C TYR A 188 4.67 -10.08 19.06
N THR A 189 3.90 -11.11 18.72
CA THR A 189 4.06 -12.45 19.31
C THR A 189 5.42 -13.04 18.96
N HIS A 190 5.87 -12.90 17.72
CA HIS A 190 7.17 -13.39 17.29
C HIS A 190 8.33 -12.66 17.97
N LEU A 191 8.26 -11.35 18.14
CA LEU A 191 9.29 -10.57 18.82
C LEU A 191 9.36 -10.95 20.32
N ARG A 192 8.22 -11.06 21.00
CA ARG A 192 8.18 -11.41 22.42
C ARG A 192 8.59 -12.86 22.73
N ALA A 193 8.27 -13.80 21.85
CA ALA A 193 8.72 -15.17 22.03
C ALA A 193 10.27 -15.29 22.05
N HIS A 194 10.98 -14.36 21.43
CA HIS A 194 12.43 -14.26 21.51
C HIS A 194 12.94 -13.59 22.79
N GLU A 195 12.24 -12.61 23.32
CA GLU A 195 12.63 -11.94 24.57
C GLU A 195 12.50 -12.87 25.78
N THR A 196 11.46 -13.69 25.84
CA THR A 196 11.27 -14.66 26.94
C THR A 196 12.25 -15.83 26.93
N VAL A 197 12.95 -16.08 25.83
CA VAL A 197 14.02 -17.10 25.76
C VAL A 197 15.39 -16.54 26.19
N LEU A 198 15.56 -15.23 26.21
CA LEU A 198 16.80 -14.56 26.64
C LEU A 198 16.80 -14.21 28.14
N ASP A 199 15.67 -14.25 28.80
CA ASP A 199 15.50 -13.97 30.24
C ASP A 199 15.47 -15.27 31.10
N LEU A 200 15.81 -16.43 30.53
CA LEU A 200 15.98 -17.72 31.19
C LEU A 200 17.41 -18.22 31.04
#